data_a37dc92742d370c925e5031f11084f19
#
_entry.id   a37dc92742d370c925e5031f11084f19
#
_cell.length_a   1.000
_cell.length_b   1.000
_cell.length_c   1.000
_cell.angle_alpha   90.00
_cell.angle_beta   90.00
_cell.angle_gamma   90.00
#
_symmetry.space_group_name_H-M   'P 1'
#
loop_
_entity.id
_entity.type
_entity.pdbx_description
1 polymer ?
#
loop_
_entity_poly.entity_id
_entity_poly.type
_entity_poly.pdbx_seq_one_letter_code
_entity_poly.pdbx_strand_id
1 'polypeptide(L)' 'MKKVLNITEHKDGTYTLSHLTFEQMHAIQNALIQNSISLGDLQGQKWAEGHELNPMAAFSLQFADDASDQLLDMGF' A
#
# COMPACT_ATOMS: atom_id res chain seq x y z
N MET A 1 15.00 18.02 5.06
CA MET A 1 13.95 17.19 4.44
C MET A 1 12.67 17.99 4.29
N LYS A 2 12.05 17.92 3.14
CA LYS A 2 10.79 18.60 2.89
C LYS A 2 9.63 17.79 3.48
N LYS A 3 8.77 18.42 4.28
CA LYS A 3 7.60 17.78 4.85
C LYS A 3 6.41 17.93 3.91
N VAL A 4 5.97 16.85 3.27
CA VAL A 4 4.85 16.87 2.32
C VAL A 4 3.62 16.15 2.84
N LEU A 5 3.73 15.42 3.95
CA LEU A 5 2.62 14.69 4.54
C LEU A 5 2.31 15.21 5.94
N ASN A 6 1.02 15.33 6.25
CA ASN A 6 0.54 15.60 7.61
C ASN A 6 0.30 14.27 8.30
N ILE A 7 1.23 13.87 9.16
CA ILE A 7 1.17 12.59 9.87
C ILE A 7 1.04 12.87 11.36
N THR A 8 0.01 12.31 11.98
CA THR A 8 -0.18 12.37 13.42
C THR A 8 0.06 10.99 14.02
N GLU A 9 0.99 10.92 14.98
CA GLU A 9 1.26 9.70 15.72
C GLU A 9 0.35 9.64 16.95
N HIS A 10 -0.26 8.49 17.19
CA HIS A 10 -1.13 8.25 18.34
C HIS A 10 -0.42 7.39 19.37
N LYS A 11 -0.89 7.48 20.62
CA LYS A 11 -0.27 6.76 21.75
C LYS A 11 -0.39 5.24 21.64
N ASP A 12 -1.36 4.75 20.88
CA ASP A 12 -1.58 3.32 20.66
C ASP A 12 -0.69 2.73 19.56
N GLY A 13 0.21 3.53 18.99
CA GLY A 13 1.11 3.11 17.92
C GLY A 13 0.53 3.24 16.51
N THR A 14 -0.66 3.82 16.37
CA THR A 14 -1.25 4.08 15.05
C THR A 14 -0.91 5.49 14.58
N TYR A 15 -1.18 5.76 13.29
CA TYR A 15 -0.88 7.03 12.63
C TYR A 15 -2.09 7.48 11.82
N THR A 16 -2.25 8.79 11.70
CA THR A 16 -3.26 9.39 10.84
C THR A 16 -2.58 10.25 9.79
N LEU A 17 -2.95 10.06 8.51
CA LEU A 17 -2.63 10.97 7.41
C LEU A 17 -3.81 11.90 7.21
N SER A 18 -3.57 13.21 7.09
CA SER A 18 -4.66 14.17 6.96
C SER A 18 -4.36 15.19 5.86
N HIS A 19 -5.45 15.78 5.33
CA HIS A 19 -5.40 16.87 4.36
C HIS A 19 -4.63 16.52 3.08
N LEU A 20 -4.82 15.30 2.56
CA LEU A 20 -4.23 14.91 1.29
C LEU A 20 -5.05 15.49 0.13
N THR A 21 -4.37 16.08 -0.85
CA THR A 21 -5.02 16.57 -2.06
C THR A 21 -5.42 15.40 -2.96
N PHE A 22 -6.25 15.67 -3.97
CA PHE A 22 -6.62 14.65 -4.96
C PHE A 22 -5.38 14.06 -5.65
N GLU A 23 -4.43 14.93 -6.02
CA GLU A 23 -3.20 14.50 -6.69
C GLU A 23 -2.35 13.62 -5.78
N GLN A 24 -2.27 13.96 -4.49
CA GLN A 24 -1.55 13.12 -3.52
C GLN A 24 -2.24 11.78 -3.34
N MET A 25 -3.57 11.74 -3.25
CA MET A 25 -4.32 10.49 -3.16
C MET A 25 -4.11 9.63 -4.40
N HIS A 26 -4.12 10.25 -5.59
CA HIS A 26 -3.88 9.55 -6.85
C HIS A 26 -2.46 8.97 -6.91
N ALA A 27 -1.47 9.72 -6.44
CA ALA A 27 -0.09 9.23 -6.37
C ALA A 27 0.03 8.03 -5.41
N ILE A 28 -0.67 8.07 -4.27
CA ILE A 28 -0.71 6.94 -3.33
C ILE A 28 -1.36 5.73 -4.01
N GLN A 29 -2.45 5.93 -4.74
CA GLN A 29 -3.12 4.86 -5.47
C GLN A 29 -2.16 4.21 -6.48
N ASN A 30 -1.43 5.00 -7.25
CA ASN A 30 -0.45 4.48 -8.21
C ASN A 30 0.64 3.65 -7.50
N ALA A 31 1.13 4.12 -6.36
CA ALA A 31 2.13 3.39 -5.57
C ALA A 31 1.58 2.05 -5.06
N LEU A 32 0.33 2.03 -4.59
CA LEU A 32 -0.32 0.81 -4.12
C LEU A 32 -0.50 -0.20 -5.26
N ILE A 33 -0.93 0.26 -6.43
CA ILE A 33 -1.12 -0.58 -7.60
C ILE A 33 0.23 -1.19 -8.03
N GLN A 34 1.28 -0.38 -8.12
CA GLN A 34 2.61 -0.87 -8.48
C GLN A 34 3.14 -1.88 -7.47
N ASN A 35 2.93 -1.63 -6.19
CA ASN A 35 3.34 -2.55 -5.13
C ASN A 35 2.58 -3.88 -5.22
N SER A 36 1.28 -3.81 -5.49
CA SER A 36 0.43 -5.00 -5.66
C SER A 36 0.91 -5.85 -6.84
N ILE A 37 1.21 -5.23 -7.98
CA ILE A 37 1.71 -5.93 -9.15
C ILE A 37 3.05 -6.61 -8.85
N SER A 38 4.01 -5.86 -8.29
CA SER A 38 5.35 -6.36 -8.00
C SER A 38 5.34 -7.51 -7.01
N LEU A 39 4.59 -7.38 -5.92
CA LEU A 39 4.50 -8.43 -4.89
C LEU A 39 3.68 -9.62 -5.38
N GLY A 40 2.67 -9.39 -6.21
CA GLY A 40 1.91 -10.48 -6.82
C GLY A 40 2.78 -11.34 -7.74
N ASP A 41 3.63 -10.70 -8.54
CA ASP A 41 4.58 -11.40 -9.40
C ASP A 41 5.60 -12.20 -8.56
N LEU A 42 6.12 -11.59 -7.50
CA LEU A 42 7.05 -12.27 -6.59
C LEU A 42 6.38 -13.47 -5.91
N GLN A 43 5.14 -13.32 -5.48
CA GLN A 43 4.36 -14.42 -4.88
C GLN A 43 4.24 -15.60 -5.84
N GLY A 44 3.91 -15.31 -7.11
CA GLY A 44 3.81 -16.36 -8.12
C GLY A 44 5.13 -17.09 -8.34
N GLN A 45 6.25 -16.35 -8.37
CA GLN A 45 7.59 -16.94 -8.48
C GLN A 45 7.91 -17.83 -7.27
N LYS A 46 7.60 -17.36 -6.07
CA LYS A 46 7.84 -18.12 -4.83
C LYS A 46 7.01 -19.41 -4.82
N TRP A 47 5.75 -19.33 -5.19
CA TRP A 47 4.89 -20.52 -5.25
C TRP A 47 5.39 -21.55 -6.27
N ALA A 48 5.90 -21.09 -7.42
CA ALA A 48 6.48 -21.98 -8.43
C ALA A 48 7.70 -22.74 -7.90
N GLU A 49 8.42 -22.15 -6.94
CA GLU A 49 9.58 -22.74 -6.27
C GLU A 49 9.21 -23.55 -5.02
N GLY A 50 7.92 -23.63 -4.68
CA GLY A 50 7.45 -24.29 -3.46
C GLY A 50 7.64 -23.47 -2.19
N HIS A 51 7.78 -22.15 -2.33
CA HIS A 51 7.97 -21.23 -1.20
C HIS A 51 6.80 -20.26 -1.11
N GLU A 52 6.70 -19.57 0.03
CA GLU A 52 5.74 -18.51 0.25
C GLU A 52 6.47 -17.18 0.47
N LEU A 53 5.74 -16.06 0.30
CA LEU A 53 6.26 -14.75 0.66
C LEU A 53 6.51 -14.72 2.18
N ASN A 54 7.52 -13.93 2.59
CA ASN A 54 7.68 -13.67 4.01
C ASN A 54 6.46 -12.93 4.54
N PRO A 55 6.17 -13.00 5.88
CA PRO A 55 4.94 -12.43 6.43
C PRO A 55 4.77 -10.94 6.16
N MET A 56 5.85 -10.16 6.18
CA MET A 56 5.76 -8.72 5.93
C MET A 56 5.36 -8.42 4.48
N ALA A 57 5.95 -9.14 3.53
CA ALA A 57 5.61 -8.97 2.11
C ALA A 57 4.18 -9.44 1.83
N ALA A 58 3.74 -10.53 2.45
CA ALA A 58 2.38 -11.02 2.31
C ALA A 58 1.37 -10.00 2.87
N PHE A 59 1.66 -9.40 4.01
CA PHE A 59 0.83 -8.34 4.58
C PHE A 59 0.77 -7.13 3.64
N SER A 60 1.92 -6.70 3.11
CA SER A 60 1.97 -5.55 2.20
C SER A 60 1.18 -5.80 0.92
N LEU A 61 1.23 -7.01 0.37
CA LEU A 61 0.45 -7.37 -0.81
C LEU A 61 -1.05 -7.29 -0.52
N GLN A 62 -1.50 -7.88 0.58
CA GLN A 62 -2.92 -7.87 0.94
C GLN A 62 -3.41 -6.44 1.20
N PHE A 63 -2.63 -5.66 1.93
CA PHE A 63 -2.97 -4.27 2.20
C PHE A 63 -3.03 -3.45 0.91
N ALA A 64 -2.06 -3.62 0.01
CA ALA A 64 -2.03 -2.90 -1.26
C ALA A 64 -3.25 -3.23 -2.13
N ASP A 65 -3.63 -4.52 -2.19
CA ASP A 65 -4.82 -4.94 -2.94
C ASP A 65 -6.09 -4.32 -2.35
N ASP A 66 -6.29 -4.43 -1.05
CA ASP A 66 -7.51 -3.95 -0.40
C ASP A 66 -7.60 -2.41 -0.46
N ALA A 67 -6.50 -1.72 -0.19
CA ALA A 67 -6.48 -0.26 -0.18
C ALA A 67 -6.64 0.30 -1.60
N SER A 68 -6.01 -0.31 -2.60
CA SER A 68 -6.16 0.16 -3.98
C SER A 68 -7.59 -0.04 -4.49
N ASP A 69 -8.25 -1.14 -4.14
CA ASP A 69 -9.65 -1.36 -4.48
C ASP A 69 -10.55 -0.31 -3.83
N GLN A 70 -10.32 0.00 -2.56
CA GLN A 70 -11.09 1.03 -1.87
C GLN A 70 -10.91 2.40 -2.51
N LEU A 71 -9.69 2.77 -2.84
CA LEU A 71 -9.41 4.06 -3.48
C LEU A 71 -10.00 4.14 -4.88
N LEU A 72 -9.98 3.03 -5.63
CA LEU A 72 -10.62 2.97 -6.94
C LEU A 72 -12.12 3.22 -6.84
N ASP A 73 -12.79 2.61 -5.85
CA ASP A 73 -14.22 2.82 -5.60
C ASP A 73 -14.53 4.27 -5.23
N MET A 74 -13.58 4.99 -4.64
CA MET A 74 -13.71 6.41 -4.31
C MET A 74 -13.40 7.35 -5.48
N GLY A 75 -13.00 6.83 -6.62
CA GLY A 75 -12.71 7.62 -7.81
C GLY A 75 -11.23 7.94 -8.03
N PHE A 76 -10.37 7.28 -7.31
CA PHE A 76 -8.92 7.42 -7.51
C PHE A 76 -8.41 6.26 -8.34
#